data_f2813196e8676613287ec5c8d5a8a01e
#
_entry.id   f2813196e8676613287ec5c8d5a8a01e
#
_cell.length_a   1.000
_cell.length_b   1.000
_cell.length_c   1.000
_cell.angle_alpha   90.00
_cell.angle_beta   90.00
_cell.angle_gamma   90.00
#
_symmetry.space_group_name_H-M   'P 1'
#
loop_
_entity.id
_entity.type
_entity.pdbx_description
1 polymer ?
#
loop_
_entity_poly.entity_id
_entity_poly.type
_entity_poly.pdbx_seq_one_letter_code
_entity_poly.pdbx_strand_id
1 'polypeptide(L)'
;MKYDVIIIGGGPGGYVCAVSCARYGLKTALVEKRELGGTCLNRGCIPTKTLLFTAGLLENLHKSSLFGIKDGRGEADFDGLRKRSAEVVSTLRSGVSKLLKQHKVDVYHGTGKVLSPSLVEVEGEEGKEQLETTHIVPATGGAPSVPPIPGSNLPGVYTSDSLLEKLPEARRLVIIGGGVIGVEFAEAYRAFGAEVTIVEMMPRLLPPFDMDLSRHLAALFRKKGIKAVTKAGVKKIEEKEGALSVTYELSGKEESIPADAVLIATGRHAETKGLLPMEADMERGCFKVNDRFETSVPGIYAIGDIVYGGIQLAHAAEAEGKAAAAAIAGKTCPIDVDLVPQCVYTIPEIAAVGISEDKAKKEGIFLKASRVVMGSNAKSLIADETGYMKIFADEGNHILGAQLLCTGADNLISEVSLAIANHLTIEDFLKVIRPHPSVEESLGEAAEGILLK
;
A
#
# COMPACT_ATOMS: atom_id res chain seq x y z
N MET A 1 -21.10 6.27 -29.62
CA MET A 1 -19.71 6.39 -30.19
C MET A 1 -18.96 5.13 -29.86
N LYS A 2 -18.24 4.53 -30.81
CA LYS A 2 -17.54 3.26 -30.56
C LYS A 2 -16.10 3.49 -30.13
N TYR A 3 -15.67 2.86 -29.02
CA TYR A 3 -14.31 2.84 -28.51
C TYR A 3 -13.64 1.49 -28.82
N ASP A 4 -12.31 1.45 -28.81
CA ASP A 4 -11.58 0.19 -28.81
C ASP A 4 -11.53 -0.38 -27.39
N VAL A 5 -11.37 0.49 -26.38
CA VAL A 5 -11.30 0.12 -24.95
C VAL A 5 -12.06 1.10 -24.08
N ILE A 6 -12.85 0.57 -23.15
CA ILE A 6 -13.43 1.36 -22.04
C ILE A 6 -12.88 0.83 -20.72
N ILE A 7 -12.29 1.72 -19.93
CA ILE A 7 -11.80 1.43 -18.57
C ILE A 7 -12.83 1.94 -17.57
N ILE A 8 -13.18 1.12 -16.55
CA ILE A 8 -14.12 1.47 -15.49
C ILE A 8 -13.36 1.59 -14.16
N GLY A 9 -13.15 2.83 -13.71
CA GLY A 9 -12.36 3.20 -12.54
C GLY A 9 -11.12 3.96 -12.90
N GLY A 10 -10.96 5.17 -12.37
CA GLY A 10 -9.85 6.11 -12.63
C GLY A 10 -8.74 6.08 -11.57
N GLY A 11 -8.61 4.96 -10.84
CA GLY A 11 -7.50 4.72 -9.91
C GLY A 11 -6.17 4.48 -10.62
N PRO A 12 -5.06 4.18 -9.88
CA PRO A 12 -3.73 3.99 -10.45
C PRO A 12 -3.70 2.98 -11.61
N GLY A 13 -4.29 1.82 -11.45
CA GLY A 13 -4.40 0.83 -12.53
C GLY A 13 -5.18 1.37 -13.74
N GLY A 14 -6.34 1.99 -13.48
CA GLY A 14 -7.24 2.42 -14.55
C GLY A 14 -6.70 3.58 -15.38
N TYR A 15 -6.23 4.68 -14.77
CA TYR A 15 -5.72 5.81 -15.56
C TYR A 15 -4.41 5.45 -16.28
N VAL A 16 -3.55 4.61 -15.68
CA VAL A 16 -2.32 4.13 -16.34
C VAL A 16 -2.66 3.20 -17.50
N CYS A 17 -3.63 2.30 -17.33
CA CYS A 17 -4.14 1.45 -18.41
C CYS A 17 -4.69 2.29 -19.56
N ALA A 18 -5.51 3.31 -19.27
CA ALA A 18 -6.09 4.20 -20.28
C ALA A 18 -5.02 4.94 -21.08
N VAL A 19 -4.03 5.52 -20.41
CA VAL A 19 -2.89 6.19 -21.06
C VAL A 19 -2.08 5.20 -21.91
N SER A 20 -1.87 3.97 -21.42
CA SER A 20 -1.12 2.93 -22.13
C SER A 20 -1.86 2.47 -23.39
N CYS A 21 -3.18 2.24 -23.31
CA CYS A 21 -4.02 1.93 -24.47
C CYS A 21 -3.96 3.04 -25.53
N ALA A 22 -4.10 4.31 -25.09
CA ALA A 22 -4.02 5.45 -25.99
C ALA A 22 -2.63 5.58 -26.67
N ARG A 23 -1.55 5.28 -25.96
CA ARG A 23 -0.18 5.23 -26.52
C ARG A 23 -0.01 4.13 -27.57
N TYR A 24 -0.76 3.04 -27.46
CA TYR A 24 -0.82 2.00 -28.49
C TYR A 24 -1.74 2.36 -29.66
N GLY A 25 -2.33 3.55 -29.67
CA GLY A 25 -3.20 4.03 -30.75
C GLY A 25 -4.66 3.61 -30.63
N LEU A 26 -5.06 3.02 -29.50
CA LEU A 26 -6.43 2.60 -29.25
C LEU A 26 -7.29 3.80 -28.82
N LYS A 27 -8.49 3.92 -29.40
CA LYS A 27 -9.48 4.92 -28.99
C LYS A 27 -10.06 4.52 -27.64
N THR A 28 -9.74 5.31 -26.60
CA THR A 28 -9.91 4.93 -25.21
C THR A 28 -10.85 5.86 -24.48
N ALA A 29 -11.78 5.31 -23.70
CA ALA A 29 -12.57 6.02 -22.71
C ALA A 29 -12.27 5.52 -21.28
N LEU A 30 -12.37 6.44 -20.32
CA LEU A 30 -12.25 6.17 -18.89
C LEU A 30 -13.51 6.64 -18.16
N VAL A 31 -14.14 5.76 -17.40
CA VAL A 31 -15.32 6.07 -16.59
C VAL A 31 -14.91 6.14 -15.12
N GLU A 32 -15.16 7.27 -14.44
CA GLU A 32 -14.85 7.44 -13.02
C GLU A 32 -16.03 8.02 -12.26
N LYS A 33 -16.42 7.34 -11.17
CA LYS A 33 -17.60 7.73 -10.37
C LYS A 33 -17.34 8.84 -9.37
N ARG A 34 -16.07 9.08 -9.03
CA ARG A 34 -15.64 10.09 -8.05
C ARG A 34 -14.52 10.93 -8.65
N GLU A 35 -13.37 10.99 -7.97
CA GLU A 35 -12.23 11.77 -8.41
C GLU A 35 -11.18 10.90 -9.10
N LEU A 36 -10.60 11.41 -10.18
CA LEU A 36 -9.44 10.81 -10.84
C LEU A 36 -8.28 10.57 -9.85
N GLY A 37 -7.57 9.48 -10.04
CA GLY A 37 -6.51 9.01 -9.14
C GLY A 37 -6.99 7.99 -8.10
N GLY A 38 -8.31 7.77 -7.99
CA GLY A 38 -8.91 6.73 -7.15
C GLY A 38 -8.58 6.85 -5.67
N THR A 39 -8.62 5.74 -4.95
CA THR A 39 -8.36 5.68 -3.50
C THR A 39 -6.94 6.15 -3.16
N CYS A 40 -5.92 5.63 -3.85
CA CYS A 40 -4.52 5.91 -3.52
C CYS A 40 -4.22 7.42 -3.49
N LEU A 41 -4.60 8.15 -4.54
CA LEU A 41 -4.32 9.57 -4.66
C LEU A 41 -5.17 10.43 -3.70
N ASN A 42 -6.46 10.12 -3.58
CA ASN A 42 -7.40 11.02 -2.94
C ASN A 42 -7.63 10.72 -1.45
N ARG A 43 -7.59 9.45 -1.03
CA ARG A 43 -7.94 9.00 0.34
C ARG A 43 -7.15 7.78 0.83
N GLY A 44 -5.93 7.60 0.32
CA GLY A 44 -5.07 6.46 0.65
C GLY A 44 -3.61 6.86 0.73
N CYS A 45 -2.80 6.40 -0.23
CA CYS A 45 -1.34 6.54 -0.21
C CYS A 45 -0.88 7.98 -0.02
N ILE A 46 -1.34 8.89 -0.88
CA ILE A 46 -0.81 10.27 -0.91
C ILE A 46 -1.11 11.05 0.36
N PRO A 47 -2.37 11.14 0.83
CA PRO A 47 -2.63 11.82 2.10
C PRO A 47 -1.93 11.14 3.28
N THR A 48 -1.89 9.81 3.35
CA THR A 48 -1.18 9.10 4.43
C THR A 48 0.31 9.42 4.43
N LYS A 49 0.98 9.40 3.27
CA LYS A 49 2.42 9.70 3.17
C LYS A 49 2.73 11.17 3.45
N THR A 50 1.79 12.06 3.16
CA THR A 50 1.88 13.47 3.57
C THR A 50 1.88 13.61 5.11
N LEU A 51 1.04 12.86 5.81
CA LEU A 51 1.02 12.82 7.28
C LEU A 51 2.30 12.20 7.84
N LEU A 52 2.74 11.07 7.29
CA LEU A 52 3.97 10.38 7.73
C LEU A 52 5.22 11.23 7.52
N PHE A 53 5.29 12.00 6.43
CA PHE A 53 6.37 12.96 6.23
C PHE A 53 6.43 13.99 7.36
N THR A 54 5.28 14.55 7.76
CA THR A 54 5.22 15.48 8.90
C THR A 54 5.55 14.76 10.22
N ALA A 55 5.12 13.52 10.40
CA ALA A 55 5.47 12.72 11.57
C ALA A 55 7.00 12.56 11.70
N GLY A 56 7.69 12.26 10.59
CA GLY A 56 9.16 12.19 10.55
C GLY A 56 9.84 13.49 10.90
N LEU A 57 9.31 14.63 10.42
CA LEU A 57 9.83 15.95 10.79
C LEU A 57 9.67 16.21 12.30
N LEU A 58 8.52 15.88 12.89
CA LEU A 58 8.29 16.04 14.34
C LEU A 58 9.19 15.12 15.18
N GLU A 59 9.39 13.86 14.77
CA GLU A 59 10.34 12.98 15.44
C GLU A 59 11.77 13.53 15.41
N ASN A 60 12.21 14.08 14.28
CA ASN A 60 13.52 14.72 14.16
C ASN A 60 13.62 15.98 15.02
N LEU A 61 12.56 16.80 15.12
CA LEU A 61 12.53 17.95 16.02
C LEU A 61 12.62 17.52 17.50
N HIS A 62 11.93 16.47 17.91
CA HIS A 62 12.01 15.95 19.28
C HIS A 62 13.40 15.38 19.62
N LYS A 63 14.14 14.91 18.63
CA LYS A 63 15.54 14.45 18.75
C LYS A 63 16.58 15.54 18.54
N SER A 64 16.18 16.77 18.26
CA SER A 64 17.05 17.86 17.80
C SER A 64 18.22 18.17 18.75
N SER A 65 18.03 18.00 20.06
CA SER A 65 19.11 18.18 21.04
C SER A 65 20.29 17.22 20.83
N LEU A 66 20.03 15.99 20.33
CA LEU A 66 21.06 15.02 19.98
C LEU A 66 21.98 15.54 18.85
N PHE A 67 21.41 16.36 17.97
CA PHE A 67 22.11 16.97 16.84
C PHE A 67 22.62 18.38 17.11
N GLY A 68 22.63 18.80 18.38
CA GLY A 68 23.15 20.12 18.79
C GLY A 68 22.20 21.29 18.50
N ILE A 69 20.93 21.05 18.22
CA ILE A 69 19.91 22.07 18.01
C ILE A 69 19.19 22.33 19.34
N LYS A 70 19.12 23.59 19.77
CA LYS A 70 18.42 24.02 20.98
C LYS A 70 16.93 24.27 20.68
N ASP A 71 16.09 23.98 21.67
CA ASP A 71 14.64 24.30 21.69
C ASP A 71 13.84 23.75 20.52
N GLY A 72 14.25 22.61 19.97
CA GLY A 72 13.53 21.88 18.93
C GLY A 72 12.23 21.27 19.46
N ARG A 73 11.22 22.10 19.66
CA ARG A 73 9.85 21.68 20.00
C ARG A 73 8.94 21.94 18.84
N GLY A 74 8.08 20.98 18.55
CA GLY A 74 7.06 21.10 17.51
C GLY A 74 5.82 20.34 17.94
N GLU A 75 4.66 20.88 17.58
CA GLU A 75 3.37 20.22 17.76
C GLU A 75 2.69 20.11 16.40
N ALA A 76 1.83 19.11 16.23
CA ALA A 76 1.07 18.93 14.99
C ALA A 76 -0.04 19.99 14.90
N ASP A 77 -0.05 20.78 13.85
CA ASP A 77 -1.16 21.64 13.48
C ASP A 77 -2.09 20.86 12.52
N PHE A 78 -3.20 20.35 13.06
CA PHE A 78 -4.12 19.53 12.28
C PHE A 78 -4.82 20.30 11.15
N ASP A 79 -5.04 21.60 11.29
CA ASP A 79 -5.57 22.45 10.18
C ASP A 79 -4.53 22.61 9.07
N GLY A 80 -3.28 22.86 9.45
CA GLY A 80 -2.15 22.89 8.55
C GLY A 80 -1.94 21.55 7.83
N LEU A 81 -2.05 20.43 8.53
CA LEU A 81 -1.98 19.08 7.96
C LEU A 81 -3.08 18.83 6.93
N ARG A 82 -4.34 19.14 7.28
CA ARG A 82 -5.50 19.02 6.35
C ARG A 82 -5.27 19.85 5.10
N LYS A 83 -4.86 21.10 5.27
CA LYS A 83 -4.58 22.03 4.14
C LYS A 83 -3.47 21.50 3.26
N ARG A 84 -2.33 21.09 3.84
CA ARG A 84 -1.19 20.55 3.08
C ARG A 84 -1.56 19.30 2.30
N SER A 85 -2.26 18.37 2.93
CA SER A 85 -2.74 17.15 2.26
C SER A 85 -3.66 17.48 1.08
N ALA A 86 -4.61 18.38 1.26
CA ALA A 86 -5.53 18.81 0.20
C ALA A 86 -4.79 19.46 -0.98
N GLU A 87 -3.78 20.30 -0.73
CA GLU A 87 -2.95 20.93 -1.77
C GLU A 87 -2.20 19.88 -2.60
N VAL A 88 -1.55 18.90 -1.95
CA VAL A 88 -0.82 17.83 -2.63
C VAL A 88 -1.76 17.00 -3.49
N VAL A 89 -2.88 16.55 -2.91
CA VAL A 89 -3.90 15.77 -3.61
C VAL A 89 -4.45 16.53 -4.82
N SER A 90 -4.81 17.79 -4.66
CA SER A 90 -5.35 18.63 -5.75
C SER A 90 -4.35 18.79 -6.89
N THR A 91 -3.07 19.03 -6.57
CA THR A 91 -2.00 19.17 -7.56
C THR A 91 -1.84 17.89 -8.38
N LEU A 92 -1.77 16.72 -7.71
CA LEU A 92 -1.61 15.44 -8.39
C LEU A 92 -2.85 15.04 -9.20
N ARG A 93 -4.07 15.29 -8.67
CA ARG A 93 -5.33 15.08 -9.42
C ARG A 93 -5.36 15.88 -10.72
N SER A 94 -4.95 17.15 -10.66
CA SER A 94 -4.82 18.01 -11.84
C SER A 94 -3.80 17.45 -12.84
N GLY A 95 -2.71 16.85 -12.34
CA GLY A 95 -1.71 16.17 -13.15
C GLY A 95 -2.29 14.97 -13.91
N VAL A 96 -3.06 14.11 -13.24
CA VAL A 96 -3.74 12.96 -13.88
C VAL A 96 -4.72 13.43 -14.96
N SER A 97 -5.54 14.47 -14.67
CA SER A 97 -6.47 15.03 -15.66
C SER A 97 -5.74 15.55 -16.90
N LYS A 98 -4.64 16.30 -16.71
CA LYS A 98 -3.80 16.79 -17.83
C LYS A 98 -3.20 15.65 -18.64
N LEU A 99 -2.72 14.60 -17.97
CA LEU A 99 -2.13 13.41 -18.61
C LEU A 99 -3.14 12.69 -19.51
N LEU A 100 -4.36 12.45 -19.01
CA LEU A 100 -5.45 11.83 -19.79
C LEU A 100 -5.81 12.68 -21.01
N LYS A 101 -5.97 13.99 -20.82
CA LYS A 101 -6.26 14.94 -21.90
C LYS A 101 -5.14 14.95 -22.95
N GLN A 102 -3.86 14.95 -22.54
CA GLN A 102 -2.71 14.93 -23.44
C GLN A 102 -2.71 13.69 -24.34
N HIS A 103 -3.16 12.56 -23.80
CA HIS A 103 -3.26 11.31 -24.54
C HIS A 103 -4.62 11.11 -25.21
N LYS A 104 -5.51 12.14 -25.23
CA LYS A 104 -6.83 12.11 -25.89
C LYS A 104 -7.71 10.97 -25.36
N VAL A 105 -7.63 10.65 -24.08
CA VAL A 105 -8.55 9.75 -23.41
C VAL A 105 -9.82 10.51 -23.09
N ASP A 106 -10.97 10.01 -23.53
CA ASP A 106 -12.27 10.59 -23.20
C ASP A 106 -12.65 10.17 -21.77
N VAL A 107 -12.90 11.16 -20.90
CA VAL A 107 -13.25 10.91 -19.48
C VAL A 107 -14.73 11.13 -19.27
N TYR A 108 -15.41 10.13 -18.75
CA TYR A 108 -16.82 10.15 -18.37
C TYR A 108 -16.96 10.15 -16.85
N HIS A 109 -17.68 11.10 -16.32
CA HIS A 109 -17.98 11.19 -14.88
C HIS A 109 -19.30 10.48 -14.57
N GLY A 110 -19.24 9.39 -13.82
CA GLY A 110 -20.40 8.59 -13.47
C GLY A 110 -20.05 7.16 -13.10
N THR A 111 -21.09 6.42 -12.71
CA THR A 111 -20.96 5.00 -12.39
C THR A 111 -21.03 4.19 -13.66
N GLY A 112 -19.96 3.47 -13.98
CA GLY A 112 -19.88 2.55 -15.10
C GLY A 112 -20.46 1.18 -14.74
N LYS A 113 -21.34 0.65 -15.59
CA LYS A 113 -21.91 -0.69 -15.49
C LYS A 113 -21.77 -1.41 -16.82
N VAL A 114 -21.24 -2.61 -16.81
CA VAL A 114 -21.18 -3.44 -18.00
C VAL A 114 -22.57 -4.01 -18.27
N LEU A 115 -23.11 -3.81 -19.47
CA LEU A 115 -24.38 -4.40 -19.93
C LEU A 115 -24.17 -5.64 -20.78
N SER A 116 -23.09 -5.67 -21.55
CA SER A 116 -22.64 -6.81 -22.35
C SER A 116 -21.12 -6.71 -22.57
N PRO A 117 -20.45 -7.72 -23.14
CA PRO A 117 -19.02 -7.63 -23.45
C PRO A 117 -18.62 -6.48 -24.40
N SER A 118 -19.59 -5.83 -25.02
CA SER A 118 -19.37 -4.72 -25.96
C SER A 118 -20.13 -3.44 -25.60
N LEU A 119 -20.76 -3.35 -24.42
CA LEU A 119 -21.63 -2.23 -24.07
C LEU A 119 -21.46 -1.87 -22.58
N VAL A 120 -21.14 -0.61 -22.32
CA VAL A 120 -21.05 -0.03 -20.98
C VAL A 120 -22.10 1.07 -20.83
N GLU A 121 -22.89 1.03 -19.77
CA GLU A 121 -23.75 2.14 -19.35
C GLU A 121 -22.98 3.01 -18.37
N VAL A 122 -23.01 4.33 -18.58
CA VAL A 122 -22.50 5.33 -17.65
C VAL A 122 -23.67 6.10 -17.08
N GLU A 123 -23.86 6.05 -15.77
CA GLU A 123 -24.88 6.79 -15.05
C GLU A 123 -24.22 7.99 -14.33
N GLY A 124 -24.37 9.17 -14.89
CA GLY A 124 -23.85 10.44 -14.39
C GLY A 124 -24.97 11.40 -13.96
N GLU A 125 -24.62 12.64 -13.60
CA GLU A 125 -25.56 13.68 -13.18
C GLU A 125 -26.56 14.08 -14.28
N GLU A 126 -26.16 14.00 -15.56
CA GLU A 126 -26.96 14.34 -16.73
C GLU A 126 -27.86 13.19 -17.21
N GLY A 127 -27.80 12.03 -16.56
CA GLY A 127 -28.56 10.83 -16.89
C GLY A 127 -27.70 9.64 -17.29
N LYS A 128 -28.27 8.76 -18.13
CA LYS A 128 -27.62 7.54 -18.57
C LYS A 128 -27.18 7.64 -20.03
N GLU A 129 -25.94 7.25 -20.29
CA GLU A 129 -25.39 7.12 -21.63
C GLU A 129 -24.84 5.71 -21.85
N GLN A 130 -24.99 5.18 -23.08
CA GLN A 130 -24.45 3.87 -23.45
C GLN A 130 -23.30 4.03 -24.43
N LEU A 131 -22.19 3.38 -24.11
CA LEU A 131 -20.93 3.42 -24.86
C LEU A 131 -20.62 2.04 -25.42
N GLU A 132 -20.44 1.96 -26.72
CA GLU A 132 -20.02 0.74 -27.41
C GLU A 132 -18.49 0.61 -27.41
N THR A 133 -17.99 -0.61 -27.25
CA THR A 133 -16.54 -0.88 -27.21
C THR A 133 -16.23 -2.29 -27.71
N THR A 134 -14.94 -2.52 -28.00
CA THR A 134 -14.43 -3.87 -28.30
C THR A 134 -13.89 -4.58 -27.04
N HIS A 135 -13.29 -3.81 -26.11
CA HIS A 135 -12.74 -4.33 -24.85
C HIS A 135 -13.19 -3.51 -23.67
N ILE A 136 -13.38 -4.17 -22.54
CA ILE A 136 -13.73 -3.53 -21.26
C ILE A 136 -12.69 -3.91 -20.21
N VAL A 137 -12.20 -2.93 -19.45
CA VAL A 137 -11.25 -3.13 -18.37
C VAL A 137 -11.82 -2.58 -17.06
N PRO A 138 -12.53 -3.40 -16.26
CA PRO A 138 -12.80 -3.11 -14.87
C PRO A 138 -11.52 -2.86 -14.07
N ALA A 139 -11.49 -1.73 -13.34
CA ALA A 139 -10.43 -1.27 -12.45
C ALA A 139 -11.02 -0.55 -11.23
N THR A 140 -12.12 -1.09 -10.71
CA THR A 140 -12.97 -0.44 -9.70
C THR A 140 -12.35 -0.42 -8.30
N GLY A 141 -11.24 -1.13 -8.10
CA GLY A 141 -10.45 -1.10 -6.89
C GLY A 141 -11.12 -1.76 -5.69
N GLY A 142 -10.77 -1.30 -4.49
CA GLY A 142 -11.28 -1.86 -3.25
C GLY A 142 -11.75 -0.78 -2.26
N ALA A 143 -12.53 -1.22 -1.27
CA ALA A 143 -13.02 -0.40 -0.16
C ALA A 143 -12.55 -0.97 1.19
N PRO A 144 -12.48 -0.14 2.26
CA PRO A 144 -12.15 -0.63 3.59
C PRO A 144 -13.13 -1.70 4.06
N SER A 145 -12.62 -2.79 4.62
CA SER A 145 -13.43 -3.85 5.23
C SER A 145 -13.78 -3.48 6.66
N VAL A 146 -15.07 -3.42 6.96
CA VAL A 146 -15.58 -3.21 8.32
C VAL A 146 -16.20 -4.53 8.79
N PRO A 147 -15.54 -5.24 9.71
CA PRO A 147 -16.11 -6.45 10.28
C PRO A 147 -17.36 -6.13 11.11
N PRO A 148 -18.25 -7.11 11.32
CA PRO A 148 -19.52 -6.91 12.04
C PRO A 148 -19.29 -6.79 13.56
N ILE A 149 -18.49 -5.80 13.96
CA ILE A 149 -18.23 -5.45 15.35
C ILE A 149 -19.35 -4.53 15.84
N PRO A 150 -20.08 -4.89 16.90
CA PRO A 150 -21.07 -3.99 17.51
C PRO A 150 -20.44 -2.63 17.83
N GLY A 151 -21.08 -1.55 17.37
CA GLY A 151 -20.59 -0.18 17.56
C GLY A 151 -19.60 0.31 16.50
N SER A 152 -19.30 -0.47 15.43
CA SER A 152 -18.42 -0.05 14.33
C SER A 152 -18.92 1.18 13.55
N ASN A 153 -20.16 1.58 13.71
CA ASN A 153 -20.78 2.73 13.07
C ASN A 153 -20.99 3.93 14.01
N LEU A 154 -20.48 3.87 15.24
CA LEU A 154 -20.59 4.99 16.20
C LEU A 154 -19.80 6.22 15.74
N PRO A 155 -20.24 7.43 16.11
CA PRO A 155 -19.43 8.64 15.94
C PRO A 155 -18.04 8.46 16.60
N GLY A 156 -16.97 8.87 15.91
CA GLY A 156 -15.59 8.68 16.39
C GLY A 156 -14.97 7.33 15.98
N VAL A 157 -15.72 6.45 15.31
CA VAL A 157 -15.19 5.24 14.67
C VAL A 157 -15.00 5.52 13.18
N TYR A 158 -13.81 5.24 12.68
CA TYR A 158 -13.37 5.58 11.33
C TYR A 158 -12.85 4.37 10.58
N THR A 159 -13.01 4.37 9.27
CA THR A 159 -12.19 3.62 8.32
C THR A 159 -10.97 4.45 7.93
N SER A 160 -10.00 3.87 7.21
CA SER A 160 -8.87 4.63 6.65
C SER A 160 -9.32 5.83 5.81
N ASP A 161 -10.36 5.64 4.99
CA ASP A 161 -10.88 6.68 4.11
C ASP A 161 -11.49 7.84 4.92
N SER A 162 -12.40 7.55 5.84
CA SER A 162 -13.05 8.57 6.66
C SER A 162 -12.14 9.22 7.70
N LEU A 163 -11.10 8.52 8.17
CA LEU A 163 -10.08 9.10 9.05
C LEU A 163 -9.27 10.17 8.31
N LEU A 164 -8.86 9.90 7.06
CA LEU A 164 -8.12 10.85 6.24
C LEU A 164 -8.95 12.06 5.82
N GLU A 165 -10.25 11.86 5.56
CA GLU A 165 -11.16 12.96 5.24
C GLU A 165 -11.34 13.92 6.43
N LYS A 166 -11.48 13.38 7.66
CA LYS A 166 -11.77 14.17 8.85
C LYS A 166 -10.52 14.58 9.62
N LEU A 167 -9.50 13.75 9.58
CA LEU A 167 -8.25 13.88 10.34
C LEU A 167 -8.50 14.39 11.77
N PRO A 168 -9.18 13.59 12.63
CA PRO A 168 -9.57 14.02 13.95
C PRO A 168 -8.35 14.21 14.87
N GLU A 169 -8.37 15.22 15.71
CA GLU A 169 -7.44 15.35 16.84
C GLU A 169 -7.84 14.36 17.92
N ALA A 170 -7.06 13.31 18.08
CA ALA A 170 -7.30 12.29 19.10
C ALA A 170 -6.13 12.22 20.07
N ARG A 171 -6.41 12.34 21.37
CA ARG A 171 -5.40 12.09 22.41
C ARG A 171 -5.18 10.59 22.62
N ARG A 172 -6.22 9.78 22.42
CA ARG A 172 -6.19 8.32 22.55
C ARG A 172 -6.78 7.72 21.29
N LEU A 173 -5.92 7.09 20.47
CA LEU A 173 -6.34 6.39 19.27
C LEU A 173 -6.22 4.88 19.48
N VAL A 174 -7.32 4.16 19.30
CA VAL A 174 -7.32 2.70 19.23
C VAL A 174 -7.44 2.28 17.77
N ILE A 175 -6.52 1.42 17.33
CA ILE A 175 -6.47 0.91 15.95
C ILE A 175 -6.81 -0.58 15.98
N ILE A 176 -7.82 -0.99 15.24
CA ILE A 176 -8.23 -2.38 15.06
C ILE A 176 -7.62 -2.91 13.78
N GLY A 177 -6.57 -3.74 13.92
CA GLY A 177 -5.78 -4.29 12.83
C GLY A 177 -4.35 -3.76 12.80
N GLY A 178 -3.38 -4.69 12.82
CA GLY A 178 -1.93 -4.43 12.81
C GLY A 178 -1.27 -4.66 11.44
N GLY A 179 -2.03 -4.54 10.36
CA GLY A 179 -1.52 -4.53 8.98
C GLY A 179 -0.87 -3.20 8.61
N VAL A 180 -0.49 -3.05 7.32
CA VAL A 180 0.22 -1.86 6.80
C VAL A 180 -0.48 -0.55 7.16
N ILE A 181 -1.79 -0.46 6.91
CA ILE A 181 -2.58 0.73 7.22
C ILE A 181 -2.54 1.05 8.72
N GLY A 182 -2.77 0.04 9.57
CA GLY A 182 -2.80 0.23 11.02
C GLY A 182 -1.47 0.70 11.58
N VAL A 183 -0.35 0.13 11.13
CA VAL A 183 0.98 0.52 11.63
C VAL A 183 1.41 1.90 11.13
N GLU A 184 1.06 2.29 9.91
CA GLU A 184 1.35 3.63 9.39
C GLU A 184 0.57 4.72 10.13
N PHE A 185 -0.72 4.51 10.40
CA PHE A 185 -1.49 5.46 11.22
C PHE A 185 -1.04 5.49 12.69
N ALA A 186 -0.61 4.34 13.24
CA ALA A 186 -0.04 4.30 14.57
C ALA A 186 1.21 5.17 14.69
N GLU A 187 2.10 5.09 13.70
CA GLU A 187 3.31 5.90 13.59
C GLU A 187 2.96 7.40 13.53
N ALA A 188 2.08 7.78 12.60
CA ALA A 188 1.71 9.18 12.39
C ALA A 188 1.06 9.79 13.63
N TYR A 189 0.03 9.17 14.20
CA TYR A 189 -0.68 9.70 15.36
C TYR A 189 0.18 9.70 16.63
N ARG A 190 1.08 8.73 16.77
CA ARG A 190 2.04 8.75 17.88
C ARG A 190 2.98 9.94 17.80
N ALA A 191 3.50 10.24 16.62
CA ALA A 191 4.33 11.43 16.39
C ALA A 191 3.56 12.75 16.62
N PHE A 192 2.25 12.75 16.36
CA PHE A 192 1.35 13.88 16.65
C PHE A 192 0.97 14.00 18.14
N GLY A 193 1.50 13.13 19.02
CA GLY A 193 1.31 13.21 20.47
C GLY A 193 0.20 12.32 21.03
N ALA A 194 -0.47 11.51 20.22
CA ALA A 194 -1.50 10.61 20.70
C ALA A 194 -0.94 9.41 21.49
N GLU A 195 -1.70 8.91 22.46
CA GLU A 195 -1.55 7.58 23.01
C GLU A 195 -2.16 6.58 22.03
N VAL A 196 -1.35 5.67 21.49
CA VAL A 196 -1.80 4.74 20.44
C VAL A 196 -1.78 3.31 20.93
N THR A 197 -2.90 2.60 20.76
CA THR A 197 -2.99 1.15 20.99
C THR A 197 -3.49 0.46 19.74
N ILE A 198 -2.73 -0.52 19.24
CA ILE A 198 -3.14 -1.43 18.16
C ILE A 198 -3.67 -2.71 18.79
N VAL A 199 -4.87 -3.14 18.38
CA VAL A 199 -5.45 -4.45 18.72
C VAL A 199 -5.44 -5.30 17.47
N GLU A 200 -4.63 -6.38 17.49
CA GLU A 200 -4.43 -7.27 16.34
C GLU A 200 -4.81 -8.72 16.69
N MET A 201 -5.66 -9.32 15.87
CA MET A 201 -6.13 -10.70 16.06
C MET A 201 -5.03 -11.72 15.77
N MET A 202 -4.16 -11.44 14.82
CA MET A 202 -3.03 -12.29 14.46
C MET A 202 -1.94 -12.23 15.53
N PRO A 203 -1.02 -13.23 15.59
CA PRO A 203 0.02 -13.27 16.61
C PRO A 203 1.13 -12.23 16.46
N ARG A 204 1.11 -11.42 15.39
CA ARG A 204 2.15 -10.43 15.07
C ARG A 204 1.60 -9.25 14.26
N LEU A 205 2.29 -8.11 14.33
CA LEU A 205 2.09 -7.01 13.39
C LEU A 205 2.62 -7.40 12.01
N LEU A 206 2.10 -6.77 10.95
CA LEU A 206 2.48 -7.01 9.56
C LEU A 206 2.53 -8.51 9.20
N PRO A 207 1.43 -9.26 9.33
CA PRO A 207 1.43 -10.71 9.11
C PRO A 207 2.03 -11.19 7.78
N PRO A 208 1.93 -10.44 6.65
CA PRO A 208 2.53 -10.82 5.37
C PRO A 208 4.07 -10.80 5.34
N PHE A 209 4.71 -10.07 6.26
CA PHE A 209 6.16 -9.97 6.34
C PHE A 209 6.76 -11.07 7.24
N ASP A 210 8.06 -11.28 7.16
CA ASP A 210 8.75 -12.28 7.99
C ASP A 210 8.65 -12.00 9.49
N MET A 211 8.70 -13.06 10.28
CA MET A 211 8.56 -13.00 11.73
C MET A 211 9.60 -12.10 12.39
N ASP A 212 10.84 -12.09 11.91
CA ASP A 212 11.89 -11.28 12.53
C ASP A 212 11.67 -9.77 12.27
N LEU A 213 11.15 -9.40 11.10
CA LEU A 213 10.74 -8.03 10.80
C LEU A 213 9.60 -7.58 11.74
N SER A 214 8.57 -8.40 11.89
CA SER A 214 7.46 -8.12 12.81
C SER A 214 7.94 -7.93 14.25
N ARG A 215 8.91 -8.72 14.71
CA ARG A 215 9.51 -8.59 16.06
C ARG A 215 10.28 -7.28 16.23
N HIS A 216 11.06 -6.89 15.21
CA HIS A 216 11.79 -5.61 15.24
C HIS A 216 10.85 -4.43 15.26
N LEU A 217 9.81 -4.42 14.41
CA LEU A 217 8.79 -3.38 14.42
C LEU A 217 8.09 -3.28 15.78
N ALA A 218 7.69 -4.41 16.37
CA ALA A 218 7.07 -4.41 17.69
C ALA A 218 8.00 -3.86 18.79
N ALA A 219 9.31 -4.12 18.70
CA ALA A 219 10.30 -3.56 19.61
C ALA A 219 10.46 -2.05 19.43
N LEU A 220 10.50 -1.56 18.18
CA LEU A 220 10.54 -0.13 17.85
C LEU A 220 9.28 0.59 18.36
N PHE A 221 8.10 0.04 18.12
CA PHE A 221 6.83 0.60 18.55
C PHE A 221 6.75 0.71 20.08
N ARG A 222 7.19 -0.34 20.79
CA ARG A 222 7.27 -0.28 22.25
C ARG A 222 8.21 0.83 22.75
N LYS A 223 9.38 1.01 22.08
CA LYS A 223 10.32 2.11 22.41
C LYS A 223 9.68 3.48 22.16
N LYS A 224 8.87 3.63 21.11
CA LYS A 224 8.11 4.85 20.80
C LYS A 224 6.87 5.04 21.68
N GLY A 225 6.50 4.08 22.52
CA GLY A 225 5.31 4.14 23.38
C GLY A 225 4.01 3.78 22.64
N ILE A 226 4.08 3.11 21.50
CA ILE A 226 2.93 2.50 20.81
C ILE A 226 2.67 1.13 21.43
N LYS A 227 1.46 0.90 21.96
CA LYS A 227 1.05 -0.38 22.53
C LYS A 227 0.48 -1.27 21.42
N ALA A 228 1.02 -2.47 21.28
CA ALA A 228 0.48 -3.49 20.36
C ALA A 228 -0.01 -4.70 21.18
N VAL A 229 -1.32 -4.98 21.11
CA VAL A 229 -1.95 -6.13 21.73
C VAL A 229 -2.26 -7.13 20.63
N THR A 230 -1.43 -8.15 20.49
CA THR A 230 -1.59 -9.21 19.48
C THR A 230 -2.32 -10.42 20.05
N LYS A 231 -2.86 -11.31 19.18
CA LYS A 231 -3.74 -12.43 19.55
C LYS A 231 -5.00 -11.96 20.29
N ALA A 232 -5.48 -10.76 19.99
CA ALA A 232 -6.60 -10.12 20.65
C ALA A 232 -7.71 -9.80 19.64
N GLY A 233 -8.91 -10.32 19.89
CA GLY A 233 -10.08 -10.09 19.04
C GLY A 233 -10.99 -9.02 19.63
N VAL A 234 -11.26 -7.94 18.89
CA VAL A 234 -12.23 -6.92 19.33
C VAL A 234 -13.64 -7.49 19.32
N LYS A 235 -14.37 -7.33 20.42
CA LYS A 235 -15.74 -7.81 20.62
C LYS A 235 -16.78 -6.76 20.36
N LYS A 236 -16.55 -5.53 20.81
CA LYS A 236 -17.48 -4.40 20.68
C LYS A 236 -16.81 -3.07 20.88
N ILE A 237 -17.47 -2.04 20.40
CA ILE A 237 -17.16 -0.63 20.66
C ILE A 237 -18.42 -0.01 21.27
N GLU A 238 -18.29 0.70 22.37
CA GLU A 238 -19.41 1.34 23.08
C GLU A 238 -19.05 2.78 23.40
N GLU A 239 -20.05 3.63 23.49
CA GLU A 239 -19.89 4.95 24.10
C GLU A 239 -20.18 4.84 25.61
N LYS A 240 -19.21 5.29 26.42
CA LYS A 240 -19.30 5.34 27.89
C LYS A 240 -18.82 6.69 28.38
N GLU A 241 -19.65 7.37 29.13
CA GLU A 241 -19.33 8.66 29.76
C GLU A 241 -18.77 9.71 28.77
N GLY A 242 -19.29 9.72 27.53
CA GLY A 242 -18.88 10.66 26.49
C GLY A 242 -17.56 10.32 25.78
N ALA A 243 -17.01 9.12 26.00
CA ALA A 243 -15.84 8.60 25.30
C ALA A 243 -16.14 7.21 24.71
N LEU A 244 -15.38 6.81 23.68
CA LEU A 244 -15.44 5.44 23.15
C LEU A 244 -14.69 4.48 24.09
N SER A 245 -15.20 3.25 24.16
CA SER A 245 -14.55 2.13 24.86
C SER A 245 -14.48 0.92 23.93
N VAL A 246 -13.28 0.46 23.64
CA VAL A 246 -13.06 -0.74 22.79
C VAL A 246 -12.82 -1.93 23.69
N THR A 247 -13.72 -2.91 23.67
CA THR A 247 -13.59 -4.17 24.40
C THR A 247 -13.03 -5.25 23.49
N TYR A 248 -11.98 -5.92 23.93
CA TYR A 248 -11.33 -7.02 23.24
C TYR A 248 -11.10 -8.22 24.15
N GLU A 249 -10.98 -9.40 23.56
CA GLU A 249 -10.63 -10.63 24.28
C GLU A 249 -9.14 -10.97 24.06
N LEU A 250 -8.41 -11.16 25.16
CA LEU A 250 -7.03 -11.65 25.18
C LEU A 250 -6.92 -12.85 26.12
N SER A 251 -6.53 -14.01 25.57
CA SER A 251 -6.37 -15.25 26.37
C SER A 251 -7.60 -15.62 27.22
N GLY A 252 -8.81 -15.43 26.66
CA GLY A 252 -10.08 -15.76 27.31
C GLY A 252 -10.56 -14.74 28.36
N LYS A 253 -9.88 -13.59 28.46
CA LYS A 253 -10.30 -12.48 29.34
C LYS A 253 -10.67 -11.27 28.51
N GLU A 254 -11.75 -10.61 28.88
CA GLU A 254 -12.14 -9.33 28.29
C GLU A 254 -11.42 -8.17 28.99
N GLU A 255 -10.88 -7.30 28.17
CA GLU A 255 -10.28 -6.03 28.59
C GLU A 255 -10.90 -4.90 27.77
N SER A 256 -10.89 -3.69 28.30
CA SER A 256 -11.42 -2.49 27.64
C SER A 256 -10.42 -1.36 27.63
N ILE A 257 -10.34 -0.63 26.52
CA ILE A 257 -9.46 0.52 26.32
C ILE A 257 -10.33 1.74 26.01
N PRO A 258 -10.19 2.85 26.74
CA PRO A 258 -10.85 4.11 26.38
C PRO A 258 -10.20 4.72 25.15
N ALA A 259 -11.00 5.34 24.28
CA ALA A 259 -10.54 5.99 23.07
C ALA A 259 -11.31 7.29 22.78
N ASP A 260 -10.64 8.26 22.19
CA ASP A 260 -11.26 9.46 21.63
C ASP A 260 -11.61 9.23 20.15
N ALA A 261 -10.84 8.37 19.48
CA ALA A 261 -11.09 7.90 18.12
C ALA A 261 -10.71 6.41 17.98
N VAL A 262 -11.41 5.71 17.11
CA VAL A 262 -11.13 4.30 16.75
C VAL A 262 -10.95 4.21 15.25
N LEU A 263 -9.85 3.62 14.80
CA LEU A 263 -9.60 3.28 13.40
C LEU A 263 -9.82 1.79 13.15
N ILE A 264 -10.70 1.44 12.21
CA ILE A 264 -10.84 0.07 11.71
C ILE A 264 -9.93 -0.08 10.48
N ALA A 265 -8.87 -0.87 10.62
CA ALA A 265 -7.83 -1.14 9.63
C ALA A 265 -7.64 -2.65 9.37
N THR A 266 -8.76 -3.37 9.23
CA THR A 266 -8.81 -4.84 9.12
C THR A 266 -8.70 -5.37 7.70
N GLY A 267 -8.26 -4.56 6.76
CA GLY A 267 -8.05 -4.90 5.35
C GLY A 267 -9.03 -4.21 4.41
N ARG A 268 -9.01 -4.65 3.17
CA ARG A 268 -9.85 -4.11 2.08
C ARG A 268 -10.53 -5.26 1.34
N HIS A 269 -11.67 -4.99 0.72
CA HIS A 269 -12.37 -5.91 -0.15
C HIS A 269 -12.56 -5.32 -1.54
N ALA A 270 -12.66 -6.18 -2.54
CA ALA A 270 -12.83 -5.80 -3.94
C ALA A 270 -14.22 -5.18 -4.20
N GLU A 271 -14.27 -4.13 -5.00
CA GLU A 271 -15.51 -3.45 -5.44
C GLU A 271 -16.01 -4.05 -6.77
N THR A 272 -16.50 -5.30 -6.71
CA THR A 272 -16.96 -6.06 -7.89
C THR A 272 -18.47 -6.22 -7.99
N LYS A 273 -19.21 -5.89 -6.92
CA LYS A 273 -20.65 -6.15 -6.83
C LYS A 273 -21.45 -5.36 -7.88
N GLY A 274 -22.20 -6.08 -8.71
CA GLY A 274 -23.07 -5.50 -9.72
C GLY A 274 -22.36 -4.89 -10.93
N LEU A 275 -21.03 -5.11 -11.05
CA LEU A 275 -20.22 -4.57 -12.13
C LEU A 275 -20.48 -5.28 -13.46
N LEU A 276 -20.58 -6.61 -13.46
CA LEU A 276 -20.88 -7.43 -14.63
C LEU A 276 -22.27 -8.06 -14.53
N PRO A 277 -23.07 -8.07 -15.60
CA PRO A 277 -24.39 -8.72 -15.64
C PRO A 277 -24.30 -10.22 -15.99
N MET A 278 -23.13 -10.70 -16.44
CA MET A 278 -22.84 -12.09 -16.77
C MET A 278 -21.96 -12.73 -15.71
N GLU A 279 -22.00 -14.06 -15.60
CA GLU A 279 -21.13 -14.81 -14.73
C GLU A 279 -19.68 -14.81 -15.27
N ALA A 280 -18.76 -14.28 -14.49
CA ALA A 280 -17.33 -14.46 -14.69
C ALA A 280 -16.78 -15.32 -13.55
N ASP A 281 -15.68 -16.01 -13.81
CA ASP A 281 -15.02 -16.81 -12.77
C ASP A 281 -14.48 -15.93 -11.67
N MET A 282 -14.94 -16.19 -10.45
CA MET A 282 -14.59 -15.41 -9.26
C MET A 282 -14.14 -16.29 -8.11
N GLU A 283 -13.28 -15.75 -7.26
CA GLU A 283 -12.93 -16.34 -5.98
C GLU A 283 -12.79 -15.24 -4.92
N ARG A 284 -13.39 -15.45 -3.75
CA ARG A 284 -13.43 -14.48 -2.63
C ARG A 284 -13.86 -13.07 -3.03
N GLY A 285 -14.77 -12.96 -4.00
CA GLY A 285 -15.26 -11.67 -4.48
C GLY A 285 -14.35 -10.96 -5.47
N CYS A 286 -13.26 -11.59 -5.93
CA CYS A 286 -12.33 -11.08 -6.93
C CYS A 286 -12.43 -11.89 -8.23
N PHE A 287 -12.16 -11.25 -9.37
CA PHE A 287 -12.14 -11.91 -10.67
C PHE A 287 -10.88 -12.78 -10.85
N LYS A 288 -11.06 -13.99 -11.37
CA LYS A 288 -9.96 -14.78 -11.91
C LYS A 288 -9.62 -14.28 -13.31
N VAL A 289 -8.33 -14.11 -13.55
CA VAL A 289 -7.80 -13.68 -14.85
C VAL A 289 -6.71 -14.63 -15.33
N ASN A 290 -6.48 -14.65 -16.64
CA ASN A 290 -5.33 -15.33 -17.23
C ASN A 290 -4.08 -14.41 -17.21
N ASP A 291 -2.95 -14.88 -17.75
CA ASP A 291 -1.67 -14.15 -17.83
C ASP A 291 -1.75 -12.85 -18.64
N ARG A 292 -2.87 -12.60 -19.34
CA ARG A 292 -3.16 -11.39 -20.10
C ARG A 292 -4.13 -10.44 -19.38
N PHE A 293 -4.47 -10.74 -18.13
CA PHE A 293 -5.51 -10.07 -17.34
C PHE A 293 -6.93 -10.18 -17.92
N GLU A 294 -7.18 -11.09 -18.85
CA GLU A 294 -8.51 -11.36 -19.39
C GLU A 294 -9.26 -12.32 -18.45
N THR A 295 -10.53 -12.00 -18.18
CA THR A 295 -11.43 -12.84 -17.37
C THR A 295 -11.91 -14.05 -18.17
N SER A 296 -12.74 -14.91 -17.57
CA SER A 296 -13.41 -16.00 -18.31
C SER A 296 -14.42 -15.49 -19.35
N VAL A 297 -14.76 -14.20 -19.36
CA VAL A 297 -15.63 -13.57 -20.36
C VAL A 297 -14.76 -12.89 -21.42
N PRO A 298 -14.75 -13.39 -22.68
CA PRO A 298 -13.91 -12.83 -23.75
C PRO A 298 -14.12 -11.33 -23.96
N GLY A 299 -13.03 -10.57 -24.08
CA GLY A 299 -13.04 -9.13 -24.27
C GLY A 299 -13.20 -8.33 -22.97
N ILE A 300 -13.40 -8.99 -21.82
CA ILE A 300 -13.45 -8.36 -20.51
C ILE A 300 -12.19 -8.73 -19.72
N TYR A 301 -11.45 -7.71 -19.31
CA TYR A 301 -10.24 -7.80 -18.49
C TYR A 301 -10.56 -7.41 -17.06
N ALA A 302 -9.63 -7.60 -16.12
CA ALA A 302 -9.71 -7.03 -14.76
C ALA A 302 -8.30 -6.74 -14.24
N ILE A 303 -8.13 -5.60 -13.54
CA ILE A 303 -6.85 -5.17 -12.99
C ILE A 303 -7.02 -4.54 -11.59
N GLY A 304 -5.95 -4.55 -10.80
CA GLY A 304 -5.89 -3.97 -9.47
C GLY A 304 -6.60 -4.80 -8.41
N ASP A 305 -7.10 -4.14 -7.37
CA ASP A 305 -7.63 -4.78 -6.15
C ASP A 305 -8.77 -5.79 -6.39
N ILE A 306 -9.34 -5.81 -7.58
CA ILE A 306 -10.42 -6.72 -7.98
C ILE A 306 -9.94 -8.04 -8.57
N VAL A 307 -8.62 -8.21 -8.75
CA VAL A 307 -8.01 -9.45 -9.28
C VAL A 307 -7.72 -10.42 -8.14
N TYR A 308 -8.12 -11.68 -8.32
CA TYR A 308 -7.86 -12.74 -7.34
C TYR A 308 -6.36 -13.09 -7.28
N GLY A 309 -5.81 -13.16 -6.08
CA GLY A 309 -4.40 -13.50 -5.85
C GLY A 309 -3.44 -12.33 -6.02
N GLY A 310 -3.87 -11.21 -6.57
CA GLY A 310 -3.08 -10.00 -6.73
C GLY A 310 -2.78 -9.31 -5.39
N ILE A 311 -1.72 -8.50 -5.37
CA ILE A 311 -1.36 -7.67 -4.22
C ILE A 311 -2.06 -6.31 -4.36
N GLN A 312 -2.87 -5.92 -3.38
CA GLN A 312 -3.63 -4.66 -3.39
C GLN A 312 -2.71 -3.45 -3.13
N LEU A 313 -1.84 -3.15 -4.11
CA LEU A 313 -0.91 -2.02 -4.11
C LEU A 313 -1.06 -1.19 -5.38
N ALA A 314 -0.91 0.12 -5.25
CA ALA A 314 -1.07 1.05 -6.37
C ALA A 314 -0.13 0.75 -7.54
N HIS A 315 1.16 0.50 -7.27
CA HIS A 315 2.16 0.21 -8.29
C HIS A 315 1.99 -1.19 -8.92
N ALA A 316 1.43 -2.16 -8.18
CA ALA A 316 1.01 -3.44 -8.78
C ALA A 316 -0.12 -3.21 -9.79
N ALA A 317 -1.17 -2.48 -9.39
CA ALA A 317 -2.27 -2.14 -10.30
C ALA A 317 -1.80 -1.34 -11.53
N GLU A 318 -0.82 -0.43 -11.38
CA GLU A 318 -0.21 0.28 -12.52
C GLU A 318 0.53 -0.66 -13.49
N ALA A 319 1.28 -1.63 -12.95
CA ALA A 319 1.97 -2.65 -13.74
C ALA A 319 0.98 -3.53 -14.49
N GLU A 320 -0.05 -4.02 -13.79
CA GLU A 320 -1.16 -4.79 -14.37
C GLU A 320 -1.89 -3.99 -15.46
N GLY A 321 -2.13 -2.68 -15.23
CA GLY A 321 -2.74 -1.79 -16.22
C GLY A 321 -1.92 -1.66 -17.50
N LYS A 322 -0.59 -1.59 -17.41
CA LYS A 322 0.32 -1.59 -18.55
C LYS A 322 0.32 -2.95 -19.27
N ALA A 323 0.31 -4.03 -18.50
CA ALA A 323 0.29 -5.39 -19.05
C ALA A 323 -1.02 -5.69 -19.79
N ALA A 324 -2.18 -5.36 -19.21
CA ALA A 324 -3.48 -5.49 -19.83
C ALA A 324 -3.59 -4.65 -21.12
N ALA A 325 -3.12 -3.39 -21.08
CA ALA A 325 -3.10 -2.54 -22.28
C ALA A 325 -2.23 -3.11 -23.41
N ALA A 326 -1.06 -3.66 -23.08
CA ALA A 326 -0.19 -4.33 -24.04
C ALA A 326 -0.88 -5.58 -24.64
N ALA A 327 -1.51 -6.40 -23.79
CA ALA A 327 -2.23 -7.59 -24.20
C ALA A 327 -3.39 -7.27 -25.16
N ILE A 328 -4.18 -6.22 -24.87
CA ILE A 328 -5.27 -5.73 -25.72
C ILE A 328 -4.71 -5.24 -27.07
N ALA A 329 -3.58 -4.55 -27.07
CA ALA A 329 -2.92 -4.08 -28.29
C ALA A 329 -2.15 -5.17 -29.07
N GLY A 330 -2.16 -6.43 -28.62
CA GLY A 330 -1.40 -7.53 -29.23
C GLY A 330 0.12 -7.35 -29.08
N LYS A 331 0.57 -6.69 -28.01
CA LYS A 331 1.98 -6.42 -27.69
C LYS A 331 2.42 -7.21 -26.46
N THR A 332 3.73 -7.32 -26.28
CA THR A 332 4.36 -7.89 -25.08
C THR A 332 4.64 -6.77 -24.06
N CYS A 333 4.33 -7.00 -22.80
CA CYS A 333 4.76 -6.16 -21.69
C CYS A 333 6.04 -6.75 -21.08
N PRO A 334 7.12 -5.97 -20.90
CA PRO A 334 8.35 -6.49 -20.30
C PRO A 334 8.31 -6.52 -18.75
N ILE A 335 7.22 -6.05 -18.14
CA ILE A 335 7.11 -5.96 -16.67
C ILE A 335 6.75 -7.34 -16.12
N ASP A 336 7.54 -7.79 -15.15
CA ASP A 336 7.18 -8.93 -14.30
C ASP A 336 6.18 -8.44 -13.24
N VAL A 337 4.91 -8.76 -13.43
CA VAL A 337 3.82 -8.32 -12.56
C VAL A 337 3.77 -9.07 -11.23
N ASP A 338 4.49 -10.19 -11.10
CA ASP A 338 4.59 -10.97 -9.87
C ASP A 338 5.71 -10.47 -8.96
N LEU A 339 6.68 -9.73 -9.51
CA LEU A 339 7.78 -9.13 -8.75
C LEU A 339 7.38 -7.76 -8.18
N VAL A 340 6.56 -7.77 -7.14
CA VAL A 340 6.02 -6.55 -6.54
C VAL A 340 6.76 -6.21 -5.24
N PRO A 341 7.52 -5.10 -5.18
CA PRO A 341 8.09 -4.63 -3.93
C PRO A 341 6.99 -4.12 -3.00
N GLN A 342 7.08 -4.46 -1.71
CA GLN A 342 6.14 -4.04 -0.68
C GLN A 342 6.83 -3.07 0.27
N CYS A 343 6.24 -1.89 0.49
CA CYS A 343 6.77 -0.87 1.39
C CYS A 343 5.76 -0.53 2.48
N VAL A 344 6.28 -0.29 3.69
CA VAL A 344 5.52 0.22 4.83
C VAL A 344 6.25 1.46 5.34
N TYR A 345 5.57 2.57 5.37
CA TYR A 345 6.18 3.88 5.63
C TYR A 345 6.18 4.21 7.13
N THR A 346 6.70 3.26 7.94
CA THR A 346 7.09 3.52 9.33
C THR A 346 8.36 4.36 9.38
N ILE A 347 8.82 4.72 10.57
CA ILE A 347 10.07 5.46 10.79
C ILE A 347 10.98 4.63 11.71
N PRO A 348 12.04 3.99 11.15
CA PRO A 348 12.42 3.92 9.74
C PRO A 348 11.44 3.09 8.88
N GLU A 349 11.57 3.22 7.55
CA GLU A 349 10.74 2.51 6.58
C GLU A 349 11.06 1.02 6.53
N ILE A 350 10.06 0.26 6.09
CA ILE A 350 10.19 -1.17 5.81
C ILE A 350 10.00 -1.38 4.32
N ALA A 351 10.83 -2.22 3.70
CA ALA A 351 10.61 -2.70 2.35
C ALA A 351 10.99 -4.18 2.21
N ALA A 352 10.28 -4.88 1.33
CA ALA A 352 10.56 -6.27 0.99
C ALA A 352 10.24 -6.54 -0.48
N VAL A 353 11.00 -7.44 -1.12
CA VAL A 353 10.75 -7.91 -2.48
C VAL A 353 11.21 -9.35 -2.63
N GLY A 354 10.56 -10.10 -3.49
CA GLY A 354 10.89 -11.47 -3.81
C GLY A 354 10.49 -12.47 -2.72
N ILE A 355 11.27 -13.55 -2.56
CA ILE A 355 10.97 -14.60 -1.60
C ILE A 355 11.30 -14.16 -0.17
N SER A 356 10.46 -14.55 0.79
CA SER A 356 10.71 -14.37 2.22
C SER A 356 11.22 -15.66 2.87
N GLU A 357 11.91 -15.55 4.02
CA GLU A 357 12.36 -16.75 4.77
C GLU A 357 11.19 -17.60 5.25
N ASP A 358 10.10 -16.97 5.71
CA ASP A 358 8.91 -17.69 6.17
C ASP A 358 8.27 -18.48 5.01
N LYS A 359 8.23 -17.89 3.80
CA LYS A 359 7.74 -18.55 2.59
C LYS A 359 8.67 -19.69 2.16
N ALA A 360 9.98 -19.42 2.09
CA ALA A 360 10.97 -20.43 1.71
C ALA A 360 10.95 -21.64 2.64
N LYS A 361 10.87 -21.44 3.95
CA LYS A 361 10.73 -22.53 4.95
C LYS A 361 9.46 -23.34 4.75
N LYS A 362 8.34 -22.66 4.47
CA LYS A 362 7.03 -23.32 4.25
C LYS A 362 7.03 -24.18 2.99
N GLU A 363 7.70 -23.72 1.94
CA GLU A 363 7.73 -24.38 0.63
C GLU A 363 8.93 -25.32 0.46
N GLY A 364 9.81 -25.42 1.47
CA GLY A 364 11.00 -26.27 1.41
C GLY A 364 12.07 -25.78 0.43
N ILE A 365 12.08 -24.48 0.13
CA ILE A 365 13.05 -23.86 -0.78
C ILE A 365 14.32 -23.56 0.01
N PHE A 366 15.47 -24.00 -0.54
CA PHE A 366 16.78 -23.65 0.01
C PHE A 366 17.05 -22.14 -0.18
N LEU A 367 17.52 -21.49 0.88
CA LEU A 367 17.77 -20.05 0.89
C LEU A 367 19.03 -19.72 1.68
N LYS A 368 20.02 -19.16 1.02
CA LYS A 368 21.11 -18.44 1.71
C LYS A 368 20.59 -17.10 2.18
N ALA A 369 20.91 -16.71 3.40
CA ALA A 369 20.52 -15.41 3.94
C ALA A 369 21.72 -14.73 4.62
N SER A 370 21.89 -13.44 4.38
CA SER A 370 22.84 -12.60 5.09
C SER A 370 22.17 -11.33 5.58
N ARG A 371 22.61 -10.88 6.76
CA ARG A 371 22.03 -9.73 7.46
C ARG A 371 23.10 -8.80 7.99
N VAL A 372 22.89 -7.50 7.76
CA VAL A 372 23.70 -6.41 8.33
C VAL A 372 22.81 -5.55 9.20
N VAL A 373 23.29 -5.13 10.38
CA VAL A 373 22.56 -4.22 11.29
C VAL A 373 23.02 -2.79 11.02
N MET A 374 22.07 -1.86 10.98
CA MET A 374 22.35 -0.44 10.67
C MET A 374 23.17 0.27 11.75
N GLY A 375 23.27 -0.29 12.94
CA GLY A 375 24.14 0.24 14.00
C GLY A 375 25.67 0.22 13.69
N SER A 376 26.09 -0.44 12.63
CA SER A 376 27.47 -0.38 12.11
C SER A 376 27.65 0.54 10.89
N ASN A 377 26.55 1.04 10.31
CA ASN A 377 26.59 1.92 9.15
C ASN A 377 26.82 3.38 9.58
N ALA A 378 27.82 4.03 9.01
CA ALA A 378 28.20 5.40 9.37
C ALA A 378 27.07 6.41 9.15
N LYS A 379 26.33 6.32 8.03
CA LYS A 379 25.23 7.22 7.70
C LYS A 379 24.08 7.09 8.69
N SER A 380 23.74 5.86 9.06
CA SER A 380 22.70 5.57 10.05
C SER A 380 23.10 6.04 11.46
N LEU A 381 24.35 5.88 11.85
CA LEU A 381 24.87 6.41 13.12
C LEU A 381 24.80 7.94 13.18
N ILE A 382 25.15 8.63 12.08
CA ILE A 382 25.03 10.09 11.97
C ILE A 382 23.59 10.55 12.19
N ALA A 383 22.61 9.78 11.71
CA ALA A 383 21.18 10.09 11.81
C ALA A 383 20.50 9.53 13.06
N ASP A 384 21.21 8.84 13.96
CA ASP A 384 20.65 8.09 15.12
C ASP A 384 19.56 7.09 14.70
N GLU A 385 19.83 6.35 13.64
CA GLU A 385 18.89 5.40 13.08
C GLU A 385 19.29 3.96 13.40
N THR A 386 18.27 3.12 13.50
CA THR A 386 18.44 1.69 13.77
C THR A 386 17.70 0.87 12.72
N GLY A 387 18.07 -0.40 12.60
CA GLY A 387 17.40 -1.31 11.68
C GLY A 387 18.35 -2.38 11.17
N TYR A 388 17.99 -2.97 10.05
CA TYR A 388 18.82 -3.97 9.37
C TYR A 388 18.47 -4.09 7.89
N MET A 389 19.38 -4.65 7.12
CA MET A 389 19.15 -5.14 5.78
C MET A 389 19.43 -6.63 5.72
N LYS A 390 18.61 -7.36 4.97
CA LYS A 390 18.75 -8.80 4.75
C LYS A 390 18.57 -9.10 3.28
N ILE A 391 19.49 -9.86 2.70
CA ILE A 391 19.44 -10.35 1.31
C ILE A 391 19.33 -11.87 1.32
N PHE A 392 18.59 -12.39 0.34
CA PHE A 392 18.38 -13.81 0.12
C PHE A 392 18.89 -14.21 -1.27
N ALA A 393 19.54 -15.39 -1.33
CA ALA A 393 20.03 -15.96 -2.57
C ALA A 393 19.81 -17.49 -2.62
N ASP A 394 19.81 -18.05 -3.83
CA ASP A 394 19.80 -19.50 -4.06
C ASP A 394 21.18 -20.14 -3.91
N GLU A 395 21.30 -21.45 -4.21
CA GLU A 395 22.58 -22.18 -4.21
C GLU A 395 23.59 -21.60 -5.21
N GLY A 396 23.12 -21.08 -6.35
CA GLY A 396 23.92 -20.46 -7.40
C GLY A 396 24.24 -18.99 -7.17
N ASN A 397 23.92 -18.45 -5.99
CA ASN A 397 24.05 -17.06 -5.61
C ASN A 397 23.16 -16.08 -6.38
N HIS A 398 22.12 -16.52 -7.10
CA HIS A 398 21.16 -15.58 -7.70
C HIS A 398 20.33 -14.94 -6.58
N ILE A 399 20.16 -13.63 -6.67
CA ILE A 399 19.37 -12.87 -5.70
C ILE A 399 17.88 -13.21 -5.86
N LEU A 400 17.27 -13.70 -4.78
CA LEU A 400 15.86 -14.11 -4.76
C LEU A 400 14.96 -13.17 -3.97
N GLY A 401 15.52 -12.32 -3.11
CA GLY A 401 14.73 -11.41 -2.31
C GLY A 401 15.56 -10.58 -1.34
N ALA A 402 14.89 -9.61 -0.72
CA ALA A 402 15.44 -8.83 0.37
C ALA A 402 14.37 -8.32 1.32
N GLN A 403 14.80 -8.01 2.55
CA GLN A 403 14.02 -7.30 3.55
C GLN A 403 14.87 -6.20 4.18
N LEU A 404 14.34 -5.00 4.17
CA LEU A 404 14.97 -3.80 4.65
C LEU A 404 14.12 -3.18 5.75
N LEU A 405 14.73 -2.78 6.83
CA LEU A 405 14.17 -1.92 7.87
C LEU A 405 15.20 -0.82 8.12
N CYS A 406 15.13 0.27 7.41
CA CYS A 406 16.10 1.37 7.46
C CYS A 406 15.52 2.59 6.76
N THR A 407 16.10 3.76 7.00
CA THR A 407 15.75 4.96 6.23
C THR A 407 16.05 4.78 4.75
N GLY A 408 15.07 5.20 3.92
CA GLY A 408 15.14 5.07 2.46
C GLY A 408 14.93 3.65 1.94
N ALA A 409 14.41 2.73 2.77
CA ALA A 409 14.12 1.35 2.35
C ALA A 409 13.22 1.28 1.12
N ASP A 410 12.26 2.19 0.99
CA ASP A 410 11.35 2.34 -0.16
C ASP A 410 12.07 2.66 -1.48
N ASN A 411 13.20 3.37 -1.41
CA ASN A 411 14.04 3.67 -2.56
C ASN A 411 15.02 2.53 -2.84
N LEU A 412 15.70 2.03 -1.80
CA LEU A 412 16.73 1.00 -1.88
C LEU A 412 16.21 -0.34 -2.43
N ILE A 413 14.96 -0.68 -2.13
CA ILE A 413 14.35 -1.94 -2.59
C ILE A 413 14.31 -2.05 -4.12
N SER A 414 14.33 -0.92 -4.82
CA SER A 414 14.32 -0.87 -6.28
C SER A 414 15.63 -1.44 -6.90
N GLU A 415 16.78 -1.27 -6.23
CA GLU A 415 18.05 -1.89 -6.65
C GLU A 415 17.96 -3.41 -6.59
N VAL A 416 17.39 -3.95 -5.52
CA VAL A 416 17.20 -5.40 -5.36
C VAL A 416 16.16 -5.93 -6.35
N SER A 417 15.06 -5.20 -6.57
CA SER A 417 14.04 -5.57 -7.57
C SER A 417 14.65 -5.65 -8.97
N LEU A 418 15.52 -4.70 -9.33
CA LEU A 418 16.25 -4.72 -10.60
C LEU A 418 17.17 -5.93 -10.71
N ALA A 419 17.86 -6.28 -9.63
CA ALA A 419 18.73 -7.45 -9.59
C ALA A 419 17.96 -8.76 -9.79
N ILE A 420 16.83 -8.93 -9.13
CA ILE A 420 15.95 -10.11 -9.27
C ILE A 420 15.39 -10.20 -10.69
N ALA A 421 14.84 -9.10 -11.22
CA ALA A 421 14.25 -9.06 -12.56
C ALA A 421 15.24 -9.41 -13.68
N ASN A 422 16.53 -9.20 -13.44
CA ASN A 422 17.60 -9.53 -14.39
C ASN A 422 18.41 -10.78 -14.01
N HIS A 423 17.93 -11.56 -13.04
CA HIS A 423 18.58 -12.80 -12.57
C HIS A 423 20.06 -12.61 -12.19
N LEU A 424 20.39 -11.45 -11.58
CA LEU A 424 21.75 -11.14 -11.17
C LEU A 424 22.18 -12.03 -10.00
N THR A 425 23.46 -12.40 -10.03
CA THR A 425 24.11 -13.06 -8.89
C THR A 425 24.62 -12.05 -7.87
N ILE A 426 24.99 -12.53 -6.68
CA ILE A 426 25.65 -11.72 -5.66
C ILE A 426 26.95 -11.10 -6.21
N GLU A 427 27.73 -11.86 -7.01
CA GLU A 427 28.94 -11.37 -7.64
C GLU A 427 28.67 -10.22 -8.64
N ASP A 428 27.55 -10.29 -9.37
CA ASP A 428 27.14 -9.20 -10.27
C ASP A 428 26.73 -7.96 -9.48
N PHE A 429 25.98 -8.14 -8.39
CA PHE A 429 25.52 -7.07 -7.50
C PHE A 429 26.68 -6.33 -6.81
N LEU A 430 27.78 -7.03 -6.53
CA LEU A 430 28.98 -6.46 -5.93
C LEU A 430 29.91 -5.71 -6.91
N LYS A 431 29.62 -5.72 -8.22
CA LYS A 431 30.37 -4.92 -9.21
C LYS A 431 30.13 -3.42 -9.08
N VAL A 432 29.10 -3.01 -8.33
CA VAL A 432 28.70 -1.61 -8.18
C VAL A 432 29.45 -0.97 -7.01
N ILE A 433 30.13 0.16 -7.27
CA ILE A 433 30.70 1.00 -6.22
C ILE A 433 29.60 1.82 -5.59
N ARG A 434 29.43 1.71 -4.28
CA ARG A 434 28.48 2.50 -3.50
C ARG A 434 29.17 3.71 -2.88
N PRO A 435 28.52 4.89 -2.88
CA PRO A 435 29.13 6.11 -2.32
C PRO A 435 29.28 6.00 -0.79
N HIS A 436 30.33 6.63 -0.25
CA HIS A 436 30.61 6.70 1.19
C HIS A 436 30.48 8.15 1.72
N PRO A 437 29.82 8.39 2.88
CA PRO A 437 29.01 7.45 3.64
C PRO A 437 27.56 7.39 3.11
N SER A 438 27.03 6.21 2.96
CA SER A 438 25.65 5.99 2.50
C SER A 438 24.98 4.79 3.21
N VAL A 439 23.67 4.72 3.13
CA VAL A 439 22.90 3.59 3.65
C VAL A 439 23.04 2.38 2.72
N GLU A 440 23.22 2.63 1.43
CA GLU A 440 23.40 1.66 0.34
C GLU A 440 24.60 0.73 0.55
N GLU A 441 25.68 1.21 1.26
CA GLU A 441 26.84 0.36 1.57
C GLU A 441 26.42 -0.92 2.28
N SER A 442 25.44 -0.85 3.17
CA SER A 442 24.96 -2.02 3.91
C SER A 442 24.25 -3.06 3.04
N LEU A 443 23.71 -2.69 1.85
CA LEU A 443 23.27 -3.68 0.87
C LEU A 443 24.44 -4.47 0.29
N GLY A 444 25.56 -3.80 -0.02
CA GLY A 444 26.78 -4.45 -0.45
C GLY A 444 27.34 -5.41 0.62
N GLU A 445 27.45 -4.94 1.87
CA GLU A 445 27.92 -5.75 2.99
C GLU A 445 27.02 -6.98 3.24
N ALA A 446 25.68 -6.81 3.12
CA ALA A 446 24.74 -7.92 3.22
C ALA A 446 24.93 -8.94 2.08
N ALA A 447 25.21 -8.46 0.86
CA ALA A 447 25.52 -9.32 -0.29
C ALA A 447 26.85 -10.06 -0.09
N GLU A 448 27.93 -9.38 0.31
CA GLU A 448 29.22 -10.02 0.62
C GLU A 448 29.09 -11.13 1.67
N GLY A 449 28.26 -10.90 2.68
CA GLY A 449 27.98 -11.89 3.73
C GLY A 449 27.33 -13.19 3.24
N ILE A 450 26.78 -13.25 2.02
CA ILE A 450 26.30 -14.50 1.37
C ILE A 450 27.52 -15.33 0.91
N LEU A 451 28.54 -14.70 0.34
CA LEU A 451 29.73 -15.38 -0.19
C LEU A 451 30.66 -15.92 0.90
N LEU A 452 30.55 -15.39 2.13
CA LEU A 452 31.33 -15.81 3.28
C LEU A 452 30.75 -17.00 4.03
N LYS A 453 29.58 -17.46 3.65
CA LYS A 453 28.88 -18.62 4.24
C LYS A 453 28.91 -19.83 3.32
#